data_fd97dda5d8d07100ebbd69de77eff897
#
_entry.id   fd97dda5d8d07100ebbd69de77eff897
#
_cell.length_a   1.000
_cell.length_b   1.000
_cell.length_c   1.000
_cell.angle_alpha   90.00
_cell.angle_beta   90.00
_cell.angle_gamma   90.00
#
_symmetry.space_group_name_H-M   'P 1'
#
loop_
_entity.id
_entity.type
_entity.pdbx_description
1 polymer ?
#
loop_
_entity_poly.entity_id
_entity_poly.type
_entity_poly.pdbx_seq_one_letter_code
_entity_poly.pdbx_strand_id
1 'polypeptide(L)'
;FEIIGKGDSCKNLIEFSYHDYNLKKQLIALTNAGFMSYVHRGNVTSLVHFDEIKNLWIPVKEKKFSINSDGIVYTLQRAACKINEKLLIVFSQMPIEPYSASLYRYFAKNFSTIDKYIGKNVSILRVADIGGITGSFYLNTNALPTNADKIKSLILEVIEQCQIKSDDVVLYGCSKGGTAAVYHGLTNNYKIVAVDPILND
;
A
#
# COMPACT_ATOMS: atom_id res chain seq x y z
N PHE A 1 -2.27 14.37 15.32
CA PHE A 1 -1.81 15.70 15.74
C PHE A 1 -1.46 16.55 14.51
N GLU A 2 -1.21 17.86 14.69
CA GLU A 2 -1.08 18.80 13.61
C GLU A 2 0.28 19.51 13.65
N ILE A 3 0.88 19.70 12.49
CA ILE A 3 2.11 20.47 12.31
C ILE A 3 1.81 21.67 11.44
N ILE A 4 2.12 22.86 11.98
CA ILE A 4 1.91 24.13 11.30
C ILE A 4 3.18 24.52 10.56
N GLY A 5 3.09 24.66 9.24
CA GLY A 5 4.18 25.19 8.40
C GLY A 5 4.41 26.69 8.64
N LYS A 6 5.64 27.14 8.47
CA LYS A 6 5.96 28.57 8.51
C LYS A 6 5.69 29.21 7.14
N GLY A 7 4.88 30.27 7.12
CA GLY A 7 4.57 31.05 5.91
C GLY A 7 3.35 30.58 5.12
N ASP A 8 2.98 31.34 4.08
CA ASP A 8 1.86 31.08 3.15
C ASP A 8 2.21 30.03 2.08
N SER A 9 2.74 28.89 2.49
CA SER A 9 3.17 27.86 1.55
C SER A 9 2.07 26.83 1.36
N CYS A 10 1.69 26.61 0.12
CA CYS A 10 0.78 25.52 -0.28
C CYS A 10 1.42 24.12 -0.13
N LYS A 11 2.69 24.03 0.29
CA LYS A 11 3.42 22.77 0.42
C LYS A 11 3.14 22.10 1.76
N ASN A 12 2.93 20.79 1.71
CA ASN A 12 2.75 19.99 2.92
C ASN A 12 4.09 19.59 3.56
N LEU A 13 4.03 19.00 4.76
CA LEU A 13 5.19 18.58 5.54
C LEU A 13 6.14 17.63 4.78
N ILE A 14 5.60 16.73 3.95
CA ILE A 14 6.42 15.78 3.19
C ILE A 14 7.23 16.52 2.12
N GLU A 15 6.61 17.43 1.38
CA GLU A 15 7.28 18.23 0.35
C GLU A 15 8.37 19.12 0.95
N PHE A 16 8.12 19.73 2.11
CA PHE A 16 9.13 20.52 2.82
C PHE A 16 10.31 19.65 3.28
N SER A 17 10.05 18.47 3.79
CA SER A 17 11.09 17.56 4.28
C SER A 17 12.08 17.14 3.20
N TYR A 18 11.71 17.26 1.93
CA TYR A 18 12.59 16.93 0.80
C TYR A 18 13.74 17.92 0.65
N HIS A 19 13.53 19.17 1.10
CA HIS A 19 14.49 20.26 1.00
C HIS A 19 15.14 20.64 2.34
N ASP A 20 14.67 20.05 3.45
CA ASP A 20 15.17 20.30 4.80
C ASP A 20 15.54 18.98 5.49
N TYR A 21 16.84 18.79 5.69
CA TYR A 21 17.38 17.57 6.31
C TYR A 21 16.90 17.35 7.76
N ASN A 22 16.78 18.41 8.55
CA ASN A 22 16.33 18.29 9.93
C ASN A 22 14.85 17.95 10.02
N LEU A 23 14.03 18.56 9.14
CA LEU A 23 12.62 18.24 9.02
C LEU A 23 12.42 16.81 8.52
N LYS A 24 13.24 16.36 7.56
CA LYS A 24 13.24 14.98 7.07
C LYS A 24 13.53 13.97 8.21
N LYS A 25 14.53 14.25 9.07
CA LYS A 25 14.80 13.43 10.24
C LYS A 25 13.61 13.35 11.20
N GLN A 26 12.97 14.49 11.47
CA GLN A 26 11.78 14.53 12.34
C GLN A 26 10.63 13.73 11.73
N LEU A 27 10.40 13.88 10.42
CA LEU A 27 9.35 13.11 9.73
C LEU A 27 9.64 11.60 9.74
N ILE A 28 10.90 11.18 9.56
CA ILE A 28 11.30 9.78 9.71
C ILE A 28 11.05 9.28 11.14
N ALA A 29 11.39 10.08 12.18
CA ALA A 29 11.12 9.71 13.57
C ALA A 29 9.61 9.54 13.83
N LEU A 30 8.77 10.42 13.28
CA LEU A 30 7.31 10.33 13.37
C LEU A 30 6.77 9.06 12.68
N THR A 31 7.26 8.76 11.47
CA THR A 31 6.84 7.54 10.77
C THR A 31 7.32 6.28 11.46
N ASN A 32 8.50 6.28 12.08
CA ASN A 32 8.99 5.18 12.91
C ASN A 32 8.18 4.99 14.20
N ALA A 33 7.53 6.06 14.68
CA ALA A 33 6.58 6.01 15.79
C ALA A 33 5.13 5.70 15.33
N GLY A 34 4.93 5.37 14.05
CA GLY A 34 3.63 4.98 13.49
C GLY A 34 2.76 6.14 12.99
N PHE A 35 3.27 7.37 13.02
CA PHE A 35 2.50 8.54 12.54
C PHE A 35 2.75 8.81 11.06
N MET A 36 1.68 9.13 10.34
CA MET A 36 1.73 9.48 8.92
C MET A 36 0.79 10.64 8.61
N SER A 37 1.19 11.49 7.69
CA SER A 37 0.31 12.57 7.23
C SER A 37 -0.89 11.99 6.48
N TYR A 38 -2.07 12.58 6.67
CA TYR A 38 -3.30 12.13 6.01
C TYR A 38 -4.07 13.26 5.31
N VAL A 39 -3.84 14.50 5.69
CA VAL A 39 -4.45 15.68 5.06
C VAL A 39 -3.58 16.91 5.27
N HIS A 40 -3.62 17.83 4.31
CA HIS A 40 -3.03 19.15 4.40
C HIS A 40 -4.08 20.20 4.04
N ARG A 41 -4.20 21.25 4.85
CA ARG A 41 -5.14 22.37 4.64
C ARG A 41 -4.49 23.66 5.04
N GLY A 42 -4.46 24.63 4.13
CA GLY A 42 -3.74 25.89 4.35
C GLY A 42 -2.25 25.61 4.60
N ASN A 43 -1.76 25.96 5.78
CA ASN A 43 -0.39 25.70 6.22
C ASN A 43 -0.28 24.55 7.26
N VAL A 44 -1.35 23.80 7.47
CA VAL A 44 -1.41 22.72 8.50
C VAL A 44 -1.38 21.36 7.85
N THR A 45 -0.40 20.52 8.23
CA THR A 45 -0.38 19.08 7.92
C THR A 45 -0.82 18.31 9.14
N SER A 46 -1.91 17.55 9.01
CA SER A 46 -2.42 16.67 10.06
C SER A 46 -1.82 15.28 9.92
N LEU A 47 -1.38 14.71 11.06
CA LEU A 47 -0.84 13.36 11.15
C LEU A 47 -1.78 12.47 11.96
N VAL A 48 -1.80 11.20 11.58
CA VAL A 48 -2.60 10.16 12.22
C VAL A 48 -1.72 8.96 12.51
N HIS A 49 -1.96 8.26 13.63
CA HIS A 49 -1.36 6.96 13.88
C HIS A 49 -2.00 5.91 12.95
N PHE A 50 -1.23 4.93 12.49
CA PHE A 50 -1.73 3.93 11.52
C PHE A 50 -2.94 3.13 12.04
N ASP A 51 -3.08 2.93 13.36
CA ASP A 51 -4.24 2.25 13.97
C ASP A 51 -5.57 2.99 13.72
N GLU A 52 -5.50 4.31 13.48
CA GLU A 52 -6.68 5.16 13.26
C GLU A 52 -7.10 5.25 11.78
N ILE A 53 -6.37 4.65 10.86
CA ILE A 53 -6.68 4.68 9.41
C ILE A 53 -8.09 4.15 9.16
N LYS A 54 -8.49 3.10 9.84
CA LYS A 54 -9.84 2.52 9.74
C LYS A 54 -10.95 3.52 10.06
N ASN A 55 -10.66 4.49 10.96
CA ASN A 55 -11.60 5.50 11.41
C ASN A 55 -11.58 6.78 10.56
N LEU A 56 -10.49 7.04 9.86
CA LEU A 56 -10.23 8.32 9.16
C LEU A 56 -10.18 8.20 7.64
N TRP A 57 -9.71 7.09 7.09
CA TRP A 57 -9.61 6.97 5.63
C TRP A 57 -10.98 6.74 5.01
N ILE A 58 -11.47 7.72 4.26
CA ILE A 58 -12.82 7.72 3.69
C ILE A 58 -13.18 6.43 2.96
N PRO A 59 -12.37 5.89 2.02
CA PRO A 59 -12.75 4.66 1.32
C PRO A 59 -12.85 3.42 2.23
N VAL A 60 -12.14 3.40 3.36
CA VAL A 60 -12.30 2.33 4.37
C VAL A 60 -13.62 2.51 5.12
N LYS A 61 -13.96 3.74 5.53
CA LYS A 61 -15.24 4.06 6.20
C LYS A 61 -16.45 3.75 5.30
N GLU A 62 -16.34 4.06 4.02
CA GLU A 62 -17.38 3.79 3.02
C GLU A 62 -17.40 2.35 2.52
N LYS A 63 -16.57 1.47 3.07
CA LYS A 63 -16.44 0.05 2.68
C LYS A 63 -16.08 -0.16 1.19
N LYS A 64 -15.49 0.86 0.55
CA LYS A 64 -14.88 0.74 -0.79
C LYS A 64 -13.55 0.02 -0.73
N PHE A 65 -12.81 0.19 0.38
CA PHE A 65 -11.64 -0.58 0.73
C PHE A 65 -11.97 -1.45 1.94
N SER A 66 -11.49 -2.67 1.92
CA SER A 66 -11.56 -3.59 3.05
C SER A 66 -10.34 -3.41 3.95
N ILE A 67 -10.48 -3.78 5.21
CA ILE A 67 -9.36 -3.88 6.16
C ILE A 67 -9.52 -5.22 6.89
N ASN A 68 -8.45 -6.01 6.98
CA ASN A 68 -8.50 -7.27 7.71
C ASN A 68 -8.20 -7.08 9.21
N SER A 69 -8.22 -8.19 9.97
CA SER A 69 -7.92 -8.18 11.41
C SER A 69 -6.52 -7.66 11.74
N ASP A 70 -5.56 -7.83 10.83
CA ASP A 70 -4.18 -7.38 10.98
C ASP A 70 -3.96 -5.91 10.63
N GLY A 71 -5.02 -5.21 10.19
CA GLY A 71 -4.97 -3.80 9.81
C GLY A 71 -4.50 -3.55 8.38
N ILE A 72 -4.36 -4.57 7.55
CA ILE A 72 -3.99 -4.42 6.14
C ILE A 72 -5.19 -3.94 5.33
N VAL A 73 -5.02 -2.82 4.63
CA VAL A 73 -6.05 -2.24 3.75
C VAL A 73 -5.89 -2.79 2.34
N TYR A 74 -7.00 -3.21 1.75
CA TYR A 74 -6.99 -3.83 0.42
C TYR A 74 -8.31 -3.64 -0.32
N THR A 75 -8.33 -4.01 -1.61
CA THR A 75 -9.54 -4.24 -2.38
C THR A 75 -9.50 -5.62 -3.02
N LEU A 76 -10.61 -6.33 -3.01
CA LEU A 76 -10.76 -7.62 -3.68
C LEU A 76 -11.88 -7.55 -4.72
N GLN A 77 -11.51 -7.59 -5.98
CA GLN A 77 -12.43 -7.75 -7.10
C GLN A 77 -12.55 -9.24 -7.41
N ARG A 78 -13.71 -9.81 -7.16
CA ARG A 78 -13.97 -11.25 -7.40
C ARG A 78 -14.10 -11.53 -8.88
N ALA A 79 -13.64 -12.70 -9.28
CA ALA A 79 -13.83 -13.23 -10.63
C ALA A 79 -15.31 -13.33 -11.01
N ALA A 80 -15.64 -13.00 -12.25
CA ALA A 80 -16.98 -13.17 -12.78
C ALA A 80 -17.33 -14.65 -13.03
N CYS A 81 -16.32 -15.51 -13.27
CA CYS A 81 -16.44 -16.95 -13.41
C CYS A 81 -15.57 -17.64 -12.36
N LYS A 82 -16.17 -18.52 -11.57
CA LYS A 82 -15.45 -19.23 -10.50
C LYS A 82 -14.84 -20.57 -10.94
N ILE A 83 -15.04 -20.99 -12.18
CA ILE A 83 -14.47 -22.22 -12.70
C ILE A 83 -12.98 -22.00 -12.92
N ASN A 84 -12.13 -22.81 -12.27
CA ASN A 84 -10.68 -22.67 -12.29
C ASN A 84 -10.25 -21.22 -11.96
N GLU A 85 -10.82 -20.67 -10.88
CA GLU A 85 -10.51 -19.31 -10.40
C GLU A 85 -9.03 -19.17 -10.11
N LYS A 86 -8.45 -18.05 -10.54
CA LYS A 86 -7.07 -17.65 -10.32
C LYS A 86 -7.01 -16.35 -9.53
N LEU A 87 -5.88 -16.09 -8.89
CA LEU A 87 -5.66 -14.85 -8.15
C LEU A 87 -4.50 -14.06 -8.75
N LEU A 88 -4.79 -12.82 -9.12
CA LEU A 88 -3.79 -11.81 -9.43
C LEU A 88 -3.67 -10.85 -8.26
N ILE A 89 -2.49 -10.79 -7.66
CA ILE A 89 -2.18 -9.83 -6.60
C ILE A 89 -1.41 -8.67 -7.23
N VAL A 90 -1.95 -7.45 -7.12
CA VAL A 90 -1.33 -6.25 -7.68
C VAL A 90 -0.84 -5.35 -6.55
N PHE A 91 0.46 -5.20 -6.45
CA PHE A 91 1.10 -4.26 -5.52
C PHE A 91 1.20 -2.87 -6.14
N SER A 92 0.88 -1.85 -5.34
CA SER A 92 0.93 -0.46 -5.79
C SER A 92 2.36 -0.01 -6.08
N GLN A 93 2.53 0.63 -7.23
CA GLN A 93 3.75 1.38 -7.51
C GLN A 93 3.77 2.71 -6.73
N MET A 94 4.85 3.48 -6.86
CA MET A 94 4.87 4.86 -6.39
C MET A 94 3.75 5.65 -7.09
N PRO A 95 2.92 6.42 -6.37
CA PRO A 95 1.89 7.24 -6.99
C PRO A 95 2.50 8.41 -7.78
N ILE A 96 1.71 9.02 -8.65
CA ILE A 96 2.12 10.21 -9.44
C ILE A 96 2.53 11.37 -8.51
N GLU A 97 1.83 11.52 -7.36
CA GLU A 97 2.13 12.51 -6.33
C GLU A 97 2.66 11.82 -5.06
N PRO A 98 3.92 11.37 -5.03
CA PRO A 98 4.47 10.57 -3.93
C PRO A 98 4.59 11.36 -2.63
N TYR A 99 4.65 12.68 -2.73
CA TYR A 99 4.78 13.61 -1.59
C TYR A 99 3.45 14.20 -1.13
N SER A 100 2.34 13.73 -1.66
CA SER A 100 1.00 14.15 -1.20
C SER A 100 0.81 13.80 0.29
N ALA A 101 0.21 14.70 1.05
CA ALA A 101 -0.18 14.43 2.44
C ALA A 101 -1.30 13.39 2.55
N SER A 102 -2.03 13.13 1.46
CA SER A 102 -3.15 12.18 1.44
C SER A 102 -2.72 10.74 1.65
N LEU A 103 -3.54 9.94 2.36
CA LEU A 103 -3.34 8.49 2.50
C LEU A 103 -3.41 7.72 1.15
N TYR A 104 -3.97 8.33 0.10
CA TYR A 104 -3.98 7.75 -1.24
C TYR A 104 -2.57 7.53 -1.82
N ARG A 105 -1.52 8.18 -1.27
CA ARG A 105 -0.12 7.87 -1.66
C ARG A 105 0.29 6.43 -1.36
N TYR A 106 -0.44 5.75 -0.48
CA TYR A 106 -0.21 4.34 -0.15
C TYR A 106 -1.00 3.36 -1.04
N PHE A 107 -1.93 3.86 -1.86
CA PHE A 107 -2.77 3.03 -2.73
C PHE A 107 -2.89 3.63 -4.13
N ALA A 108 -1.91 3.37 -4.98
CA ALA A 108 -2.03 3.68 -6.40
C ALA A 108 -2.77 2.54 -7.11
N LYS A 109 -3.92 2.86 -7.74
CA LYS A 109 -4.65 1.88 -8.58
C LYS A 109 -3.97 1.78 -9.95
N ASN A 110 -2.69 1.38 -9.97
CA ASN A 110 -1.97 1.08 -11.20
C ASN A 110 -2.63 -0.09 -11.93
N PHE A 111 -2.48 -0.12 -13.25
CA PHE A 111 -3.13 -1.12 -14.12
C PHE A 111 -4.65 -1.21 -13.87
N SER A 112 -5.31 -0.05 -13.78
CA SER A 112 -6.74 0.05 -13.43
C SER A 112 -7.67 -0.67 -14.41
N THR A 113 -7.20 -0.92 -15.63
CA THR A 113 -7.94 -1.60 -16.72
C THR A 113 -7.47 -3.01 -16.98
N ILE A 114 -6.65 -3.60 -16.09
CA ILE A 114 -6.08 -4.94 -16.30
C ILE A 114 -7.15 -6.03 -16.44
N ASP A 115 -8.31 -5.83 -15.82
CA ASP A 115 -9.48 -6.70 -15.91
C ASP A 115 -9.99 -6.90 -17.35
N LYS A 116 -9.69 -5.97 -18.26
CA LYS A 116 -10.03 -6.08 -19.69
C LYS A 116 -9.13 -7.04 -20.45
N TYR A 117 -7.96 -7.37 -19.92
CA TYR A 117 -6.90 -8.14 -20.58
C TYR A 117 -6.64 -9.50 -19.92
N ILE A 118 -7.32 -9.80 -18.82
CA ILE A 118 -7.22 -11.10 -18.12
C ILE A 118 -8.52 -11.88 -18.22
N GLY A 119 -8.45 -13.17 -17.90
CA GLY A 119 -9.63 -14.06 -17.95
C GLY A 119 -10.72 -13.66 -16.95
N LYS A 120 -11.98 -13.93 -17.30
CA LYS A 120 -13.14 -13.70 -16.41
C LYS A 120 -13.10 -14.54 -15.12
N ASN A 121 -12.21 -15.54 -15.06
CA ASN A 121 -11.96 -16.39 -13.90
C ASN A 121 -10.81 -15.90 -13.03
N VAL A 122 -10.37 -14.65 -13.18
CA VAL A 122 -9.29 -14.09 -12.36
C VAL A 122 -9.86 -13.09 -11.34
N SER A 123 -9.65 -13.38 -10.06
CA SER A 123 -9.86 -12.42 -8.97
C SER A 123 -8.64 -11.51 -8.84
N ILE A 124 -8.85 -10.24 -8.50
CA ILE A 124 -7.78 -9.24 -8.36
C ILE A 124 -7.75 -8.73 -6.92
N LEU A 125 -6.67 -9.01 -6.21
CA LEU A 125 -6.36 -8.43 -4.90
C LEU A 125 -5.40 -7.25 -5.10
N ARG A 126 -5.75 -6.07 -4.56
CA ARG A 126 -4.87 -4.90 -4.51
C ARG A 126 -4.64 -4.53 -3.07
N VAL A 127 -3.39 -4.43 -2.67
CA VAL A 127 -2.99 -4.17 -1.28
C VAL A 127 -2.46 -2.74 -1.17
N ALA A 128 -2.84 -2.02 -0.12
CA ALA A 128 -2.25 -0.72 0.21
C ALA A 128 -0.88 -0.92 0.86
N ASP A 129 0.08 -0.06 0.52
CA ASP A 129 1.44 -0.08 1.05
C ASP A 129 1.59 0.93 2.20
N ILE A 130 0.93 0.66 3.33
CA ILE A 130 0.97 1.54 4.49
C ILE A 130 2.31 1.41 5.21
N GLY A 131 2.84 2.54 5.67
CA GLY A 131 4.10 2.65 6.39
C GLY A 131 5.10 3.58 5.74
N GLY A 132 6.12 4.02 6.50
CA GLY A 132 7.10 4.97 6.02
C GLY A 132 6.50 6.31 5.53
N ILE A 133 7.29 7.14 4.86
CA ILE A 133 6.83 8.41 4.30
C ILE A 133 5.99 8.17 3.03
N THR A 134 6.47 7.32 2.13
CA THR A 134 5.87 7.06 0.82
C THR A 134 5.48 5.59 0.60
N GLY A 135 5.50 4.80 1.67
CA GLY A 135 5.23 3.37 1.68
C GLY A 135 6.32 2.59 2.41
N SER A 136 6.01 1.34 2.75
CA SER A 136 6.92 0.38 3.38
C SER A 136 7.60 -0.55 2.37
N PHE A 137 7.30 -0.42 1.10
CA PHE A 137 7.65 -1.40 0.05
C PHE A 137 7.07 -2.80 0.35
N TYR A 138 5.99 -2.84 1.15
CA TYR A 138 5.35 -4.06 1.63
C TYR A 138 6.26 -4.94 2.50
N LEU A 139 7.34 -4.35 3.03
CA LEU A 139 8.32 -4.96 3.91
C LEU A 139 8.12 -4.52 5.35
N ASN A 140 8.89 -5.10 6.26
CA ASN A 140 8.91 -4.69 7.66
C ASN A 140 9.53 -3.31 7.84
N THR A 141 8.99 -2.52 8.75
CA THR A 141 9.53 -1.22 9.17
C THR A 141 9.61 -1.16 10.69
N ASN A 142 10.25 -0.13 11.23
CA ASN A 142 10.30 0.06 12.70
C ASN A 142 8.90 0.18 13.31
N ALA A 143 7.98 0.89 12.64
CA ALA A 143 6.59 1.01 13.10
C ALA A 143 5.73 -0.24 12.85
N LEU A 144 6.08 -1.03 11.84
CA LEU A 144 5.34 -2.21 11.39
C LEU A 144 6.31 -3.40 11.27
N PRO A 145 6.82 -3.96 12.38
CA PRO A 145 7.90 -4.95 12.36
C PRO A 145 7.47 -6.32 11.80
N THR A 146 6.18 -6.58 11.66
CA THR A 146 5.61 -7.83 11.13
C THR A 146 4.76 -7.59 9.88
N ASN A 147 4.98 -6.48 9.15
CA ASN A 147 4.16 -6.08 8.02
C ASN A 147 4.16 -7.13 6.90
N ALA A 148 5.32 -7.68 6.58
CA ALA A 148 5.45 -8.71 5.56
C ALA A 148 4.65 -9.98 5.90
N ASP A 149 4.67 -10.41 7.17
CA ASP A 149 3.89 -11.57 7.63
C ASP A 149 2.39 -11.31 7.59
N LYS A 150 1.95 -10.10 7.96
CA LYS A 150 0.55 -9.68 7.88
C LYS A 150 0.03 -9.66 6.43
N ILE A 151 0.86 -9.21 5.49
CA ILE A 151 0.53 -9.24 4.05
C ILE A 151 0.44 -10.69 3.57
N LYS A 152 1.37 -11.55 3.98
CA LYS A 152 1.29 -13.00 3.71
C LYS A 152 0.00 -13.59 4.25
N SER A 153 -0.38 -13.29 5.50
CA SER A 153 -1.63 -13.74 6.10
C SER A 153 -2.85 -13.32 5.27
N LEU A 154 -2.92 -12.06 4.84
CA LEU A 154 -3.98 -11.58 3.95
C LEU A 154 -4.04 -12.38 2.64
N ILE A 155 -2.89 -12.66 2.03
CA ILE A 155 -2.83 -13.46 0.79
C ILE A 155 -3.41 -14.86 1.02
N LEU A 156 -3.03 -15.52 2.12
CA LEU A 156 -3.53 -16.86 2.49
C LEU A 156 -5.03 -16.82 2.79
N GLU A 157 -5.53 -15.82 3.52
CA GLU A 157 -6.97 -15.61 3.78
C GLU A 157 -7.76 -15.53 2.46
N VAL A 158 -7.26 -14.77 1.48
CA VAL A 158 -7.93 -14.60 0.19
C VAL A 158 -7.88 -15.89 -0.65
N ILE A 159 -6.74 -16.60 -0.64
CA ILE A 159 -6.59 -17.90 -1.31
C ILE A 159 -7.61 -18.90 -0.77
N GLU A 160 -7.72 -19.00 0.55
CA GLU A 160 -8.68 -19.89 1.23
C GLU A 160 -10.13 -19.47 0.94
N GLN A 161 -10.45 -18.19 1.12
CA GLN A 161 -11.80 -17.64 0.85
C GLN A 161 -12.25 -17.86 -0.60
N CYS A 162 -11.32 -17.83 -1.53
CA CYS A 162 -11.59 -18.03 -2.97
C CYS A 162 -11.44 -19.49 -3.41
N GLN A 163 -10.94 -20.38 -2.54
CA GLN A 163 -10.63 -21.77 -2.84
C GLN A 163 -9.67 -21.92 -4.04
N ILE A 164 -8.65 -21.04 -4.10
CA ILE A 164 -7.67 -20.99 -5.19
C ILE A 164 -6.45 -21.82 -4.81
N LYS A 165 -5.87 -22.55 -5.77
CA LYS A 165 -4.61 -23.28 -5.56
C LYS A 165 -3.43 -22.31 -5.58
N SER A 166 -2.38 -22.57 -4.79
CA SER A 166 -1.17 -21.74 -4.76
C SER A 166 -0.52 -21.59 -6.14
N ASP A 167 -0.58 -22.63 -6.99
CA ASP A 167 -0.06 -22.59 -8.35
C ASP A 167 -0.83 -21.65 -9.29
N ASP A 168 -2.05 -21.23 -8.91
CA ASP A 168 -2.90 -20.31 -9.66
C ASP A 168 -2.84 -18.87 -9.13
N VAL A 169 -1.83 -18.56 -8.29
CA VAL A 169 -1.55 -17.25 -7.75
C VAL A 169 -0.39 -16.60 -8.50
N VAL A 170 -0.61 -15.35 -8.94
CA VAL A 170 0.41 -14.52 -9.59
C VAL A 170 0.54 -13.20 -8.84
N LEU A 171 1.76 -12.85 -8.46
CA LEU A 171 2.10 -11.54 -7.88
C LEU A 171 2.60 -10.62 -9.00
N TYR A 172 2.03 -9.43 -9.06
CA TYR A 172 2.34 -8.44 -10.09
C TYR A 172 2.66 -7.07 -9.48
N GLY A 173 3.72 -6.45 -9.92
CA GLY A 173 4.06 -5.11 -9.48
C GLY A 173 5.11 -4.44 -10.37
N CYS A 174 5.13 -3.10 -10.30
CA CYS A 174 6.11 -2.26 -10.96
C CYS A 174 6.82 -1.38 -9.91
N SER A 175 8.10 -1.07 -10.12
CA SER A 175 8.91 -0.23 -9.23
C SER A 175 8.82 -0.74 -7.79
N LYS A 176 8.41 0.07 -6.81
CA LYS A 176 8.13 -0.31 -5.43
C LYS A 176 7.24 -1.58 -5.31
N GLY A 177 6.18 -1.67 -6.11
CA GLY A 177 5.32 -2.86 -6.15
C GLY A 177 6.01 -4.07 -6.77
N GLY A 178 7.00 -3.85 -7.65
CA GLY A 178 7.87 -4.89 -8.18
C GLY A 178 8.74 -5.53 -7.09
N THR A 179 9.29 -4.73 -6.19
CA THR A 179 10.00 -5.20 -4.98
C THR A 179 9.12 -6.13 -4.15
N ALA A 180 7.87 -5.73 -3.89
CA ALA A 180 6.91 -6.55 -3.17
C ALA A 180 6.62 -7.87 -3.88
N ALA A 181 6.37 -7.83 -5.19
CA ALA A 181 6.10 -9.03 -5.98
C ALA A 181 7.26 -10.02 -5.92
N VAL A 182 8.52 -9.54 -6.03
CA VAL A 182 9.73 -10.37 -5.91
C VAL A 182 9.84 -10.95 -4.49
N TYR A 183 9.77 -10.10 -3.46
CA TYR A 183 9.94 -10.55 -2.07
C TYR A 183 8.89 -11.59 -1.67
N HIS A 184 7.61 -11.25 -1.79
CA HIS A 184 6.52 -12.13 -1.38
C HIS A 184 6.38 -13.35 -2.29
N GLY A 185 6.73 -13.23 -3.58
CA GLY A 185 6.69 -14.35 -4.51
C GLY A 185 7.78 -15.38 -4.22
N LEU A 186 9.02 -14.94 -4.01
CA LEU A 186 10.13 -15.84 -3.69
C LEU A 186 9.97 -16.50 -2.32
N THR A 187 9.57 -15.71 -1.30
CA THR A 187 9.43 -16.23 0.07
C THR A 187 8.25 -17.19 0.25
N ASN A 188 7.23 -17.13 -0.61
CA ASN A 188 6.02 -17.96 -0.51
C ASN A 188 5.79 -18.87 -1.73
N ASN A 189 6.76 -18.96 -2.63
CA ASN A 189 6.72 -19.81 -3.84
C ASN A 189 5.51 -19.53 -4.75
N TYR A 190 5.22 -18.25 -5.02
CA TYR A 190 4.21 -17.84 -5.99
C TYR A 190 4.84 -17.43 -7.32
N LYS A 191 4.04 -17.41 -8.39
CA LYS A 191 4.46 -16.87 -9.68
C LYS A 191 4.62 -15.36 -9.60
N ILE A 192 5.62 -14.80 -10.27
CA ILE A 192 6.00 -13.40 -10.19
C ILE A 192 6.03 -12.77 -11.58
N VAL A 193 5.45 -11.58 -11.68
CA VAL A 193 5.66 -10.64 -12.77
C VAL A 193 6.07 -9.31 -12.16
N ALA A 194 7.35 -9.00 -12.18
CA ALA A 194 7.91 -7.77 -11.66
C ALA A 194 8.49 -6.93 -12.81
N VAL A 195 8.07 -5.66 -12.85
CA VAL A 195 8.55 -4.69 -13.85
C VAL A 195 9.41 -3.67 -13.13
N ASP A 196 10.67 -3.57 -13.50
CA ASP A 196 11.65 -2.62 -12.95
C ASP A 196 11.61 -2.56 -11.40
N PRO A 197 11.80 -3.70 -10.71
CA PRO A 197 11.75 -3.75 -9.25
C PRO A 197 12.94 -2.99 -8.63
N ILE A 198 12.70 -2.25 -7.56
CA ILE A 198 13.75 -1.61 -6.77
C ILE A 198 14.30 -2.67 -5.81
N LEU A 199 15.45 -3.24 -6.12
CA LEU A 199 16.08 -4.32 -5.34
C LEU A 199 17.32 -3.83 -4.57
N ASN A 200 17.77 -2.61 -4.84
CA ASN A 200 18.99 -2.02 -4.27
C ASN A 200 18.80 -0.52 -4.05
N ASP A 201 19.45 0.05 -3.04
CA ASP A 201 19.51 1.48 -2.79
C ASP A 201 20.66 2.13 -3.59
#